data_cd2e1fc808c1b3d87f6f442180c5d4b4
#
_entry.id   cd2e1fc808c1b3d87f6f442180c5d4b4
#
_cell.length_a   1.000
_cell.length_b   1.000
_cell.length_c   1.000
_cell.angle_alpha   90.00
_cell.angle_beta   90.00
_cell.angle_gamma   90.00
#
_symmetry.space_group_name_H-M   'P 1'
#
loop_
_entity.id
_entity.type
_entity.pdbx_description
1 polymer ?
#
loop_
_entity_poly.entity_id
_entity_poly.type
_entity_poly.pdbx_seq_one_letter_code
_entity_poly.pdbx_strand_id
1 'polypeptide(L)'
;DLSLAGPLKTYQTRAYSGAFRTNNHELTTRYFNVSQSSNTSLTMDLGTSSITIEYEMEWTQFYPGNYTTNVASATIILGGRTFYDYGDSQWGEIRVVENPQWNGSTRYINIYNTNYSPGNNRYHPSIKKIDATQTLDKINLNVRNADEVEISASSDINNLSAKVLKLKGNGSIYRFSGTINVSNTLEIGVDGGCAITTFKSTSDGNTATINSSATTTASYLEIKDINFTSSNSSTLIANNSVDNGNNSGINFGLLDNRTFYWVGGAGNWSDGSHWATTSGGNPGGCPPSSGDDIYFDSNSFTGSGQSITIDIDNAGLKNMSWTGVTNNPTFNFNGKSIDVFGSVIFA
;
A
#
# COMPACT_ATOMS: atom_id res chain seq x y z
N ASP A 1 5.08 -27.31 -29.00
CA ASP A 1 6.12 -26.41 -28.49
C ASP A 1 6.07 -25.10 -29.25
N LEU A 2 6.10 -24.01 -28.52
CA LEU A 2 6.15 -22.64 -29.04
C LEU A 2 7.39 -21.95 -28.48
N SER A 3 8.19 -21.36 -29.36
CA SER A 3 9.32 -20.51 -28.98
C SER A 3 9.22 -19.19 -29.73
N LEU A 4 9.36 -18.09 -29.01
CA LEU A 4 9.31 -16.77 -29.62
C LEU A 4 10.62 -16.50 -30.38
N ALA A 5 10.51 -15.89 -31.56
CA ALA A 5 11.64 -15.40 -32.36
C ALA A 5 11.72 -13.83 -32.32
N GLY A 6 10.83 -13.18 -31.57
CA GLY A 6 10.74 -11.74 -31.39
C GLY A 6 9.63 -11.40 -30.44
N PRO A 7 9.41 -10.09 -30.12
CA PRO A 7 8.32 -9.64 -29.28
C PRO A 7 6.96 -10.07 -29.83
N LEU A 8 6.08 -10.49 -28.94
CA LEU A 8 4.74 -10.96 -29.27
C LEU A 8 3.67 -10.14 -28.53
N LYS A 9 2.65 -9.69 -29.27
CA LYS A 9 1.44 -9.14 -28.67
C LYS A 9 0.23 -9.99 -29.04
N THR A 10 -0.54 -10.42 -28.03
CA THR A 10 -1.72 -11.27 -28.21
C THR A 10 -2.89 -10.77 -27.38
N TYR A 11 -4.10 -11.18 -27.73
CA TYR A 11 -5.26 -10.99 -26.86
C TYR A 11 -5.27 -12.02 -25.72
N GLN A 12 -4.89 -13.25 -26.02
CA GLN A 12 -4.85 -14.32 -25.02
C GLN A 12 -3.68 -15.28 -25.30
N THR A 13 -2.95 -15.59 -24.26
CA THR A 13 -1.92 -16.62 -24.25
C THR A 13 -2.36 -17.74 -23.31
N ARG A 14 -2.35 -18.98 -23.79
CA ARG A 14 -2.71 -20.17 -23.02
C ARG A 14 -1.66 -21.24 -23.17
N ALA A 15 -1.24 -21.86 -22.08
CA ALA A 15 -0.33 -22.99 -22.07
C ALA A 15 -0.89 -24.12 -21.23
N TYR A 16 -1.15 -25.27 -21.86
CA TYR A 16 -1.71 -26.46 -21.21
C TYR A 16 -0.80 -27.67 -21.24
N SER A 17 0.09 -27.75 -22.26
CA SER A 17 1.04 -28.84 -22.43
C SER A 17 2.15 -28.44 -23.40
N GLY A 18 3.23 -29.24 -23.45
CA GLY A 18 4.39 -28.99 -24.31
C GLY A 18 5.31 -27.93 -23.72
N ALA A 19 6.00 -27.17 -24.56
CA ALA A 19 6.91 -26.13 -24.13
C ALA A 19 6.53 -24.77 -24.70
N PHE A 20 6.51 -23.78 -23.84
CA PHE A 20 6.42 -22.37 -24.19
C PHE A 20 7.71 -21.67 -23.75
N ARG A 21 8.41 -21.07 -24.70
CA ARG A 21 9.67 -20.35 -24.46
C ARG A 21 9.59 -18.95 -25.03
N THR A 22 9.86 -17.96 -24.21
CA THR A 22 9.92 -16.56 -24.66
C THR A 22 11.28 -16.22 -25.30
N ASN A 23 12.32 -17.02 -25.03
CA ASN A 23 13.69 -16.77 -25.52
C ASN A 23 14.18 -15.34 -25.19
N ASN A 24 13.81 -14.81 -24.01
CA ASN A 24 14.09 -13.45 -23.55
C ASN A 24 13.41 -12.35 -24.39
N HIS A 25 12.43 -12.68 -25.21
CA HIS A 25 11.61 -11.69 -25.92
C HIS A 25 10.43 -11.24 -25.05
N GLU A 26 9.96 -10.04 -25.30
CA GLU A 26 8.79 -9.47 -24.62
C GLU A 26 7.50 -10.16 -25.08
N LEU A 27 6.59 -10.34 -24.12
CA LEU A 27 5.23 -10.79 -24.38
C LEU A 27 4.25 -9.78 -23.78
N THR A 28 3.35 -9.26 -24.61
CA THR A 28 2.20 -8.48 -24.15
C THR A 28 0.92 -9.27 -24.41
N THR A 29 0.12 -9.49 -23.39
CA THR A 29 -1.13 -10.22 -23.52
C THR A 29 -2.18 -9.67 -22.55
N ARG A 30 -3.45 -9.71 -22.95
CA ARG A 30 -4.54 -9.32 -22.05
C ARG A 30 -4.81 -10.39 -21.01
N TYR A 31 -4.78 -11.65 -21.42
CA TYR A 31 -4.98 -12.82 -20.56
C TYR A 31 -3.82 -13.80 -20.72
N PHE A 32 -3.27 -14.22 -19.60
CA PHE A 32 -2.24 -15.26 -19.59
C PHE A 32 -2.67 -16.39 -18.64
N ASN A 33 -3.11 -17.49 -19.24
CA ASN A 33 -3.57 -18.65 -18.48
C ASN A 33 -2.62 -19.83 -18.66
N VAL A 34 -2.14 -20.35 -17.55
CA VAL A 34 -1.30 -21.55 -17.51
C VAL A 34 -2.00 -22.58 -16.65
N SER A 35 -2.29 -23.74 -17.23
CA SER A 35 -2.98 -24.84 -16.56
C SER A 35 -2.48 -26.18 -17.12
N GLN A 36 -2.27 -27.16 -16.27
CA GLN A 36 -1.79 -28.47 -16.67
C GLN A 36 -2.80 -29.56 -16.27
N SER A 37 -2.99 -30.54 -17.11
CA SER A 37 -3.72 -31.77 -16.77
C SER A 37 -2.78 -32.88 -16.28
N SER A 38 -3.33 -33.89 -15.57
CA SER A 38 -2.58 -34.98 -14.95
C SER A 38 -1.71 -35.81 -15.92
N ASN A 39 -2.04 -35.78 -17.21
CA ASN A 39 -1.42 -36.63 -18.22
C ASN A 39 -0.52 -35.84 -19.20
N THR A 40 -0.24 -34.59 -18.94
CA THR A 40 0.55 -33.74 -19.83
C THR A 40 1.77 -33.21 -19.13
N SER A 41 2.88 -33.04 -19.86
CA SER A 41 4.02 -32.27 -19.38
C SER A 41 3.95 -30.83 -19.89
N LEU A 42 4.40 -29.88 -19.09
CA LEU A 42 4.47 -28.47 -19.43
C LEU A 42 5.83 -27.90 -19.07
N THR A 43 6.47 -27.24 -20.01
CA THR A 43 7.67 -26.44 -19.76
C THR A 43 7.36 -24.97 -20.02
N MET A 44 7.60 -24.14 -19.02
CA MET A 44 7.47 -22.68 -19.13
C MET A 44 8.85 -22.05 -18.92
N ASP A 45 9.41 -21.51 -19.98
CA ASP A 45 10.71 -20.85 -19.97
C ASP A 45 10.52 -19.38 -20.37
N LEU A 46 10.43 -18.53 -19.39
CA LEU A 46 10.29 -17.09 -19.58
C LEU A 46 11.65 -16.36 -19.53
N GLY A 47 12.71 -17.05 -19.09
CA GLY A 47 14.04 -16.47 -19.02
C GLY A 47 14.10 -15.13 -18.29
N THR A 48 14.63 -14.11 -18.95
CA THR A 48 14.68 -12.71 -18.48
C THR A 48 13.61 -11.82 -19.12
N SER A 49 12.58 -12.40 -19.71
CA SER A 49 11.55 -11.65 -20.43
C SER A 49 10.74 -10.72 -19.55
N SER A 50 10.27 -9.62 -20.12
CA SER A 50 9.20 -8.80 -19.57
C SER A 50 7.86 -9.27 -20.13
N ILE A 51 6.97 -9.69 -19.25
CA ILE A 51 5.64 -10.18 -19.61
C ILE A 51 4.61 -9.16 -19.15
N THR A 52 4.04 -8.42 -20.08
CA THR A 52 2.99 -7.42 -19.76
C THR A 52 1.61 -8.08 -19.81
N ILE A 53 0.91 -8.03 -18.68
CA ILE A 53 -0.44 -8.56 -18.50
C ILE A 53 -1.41 -7.39 -18.39
N GLU A 54 -2.24 -7.21 -19.42
CA GLU A 54 -3.17 -6.06 -19.47
C GLU A 54 -4.45 -6.28 -18.66
N TYR A 55 -4.81 -7.51 -18.29
CA TYR A 55 -6.03 -7.81 -17.54
C TYR A 55 -5.85 -8.86 -16.45
N GLU A 56 -5.51 -10.10 -16.77
CA GLU A 56 -5.46 -11.20 -15.80
C GLU A 56 -4.36 -12.21 -16.14
N MET A 57 -3.66 -12.65 -15.11
CA MET A 57 -2.78 -13.80 -15.17
C MET A 57 -3.27 -14.84 -14.17
N GLU A 58 -3.51 -16.04 -14.65
CA GLU A 58 -3.88 -17.19 -13.85
C GLU A 58 -2.88 -18.31 -14.09
N TRP A 59 -2.23 -18.78 -13.03
CA TRP A 59 -1.26 -19.85 -13.07
C TRP A 59 -1.71 -20.95 -12.14
N THR A 60 -2.27 -22.02 -12.72
CA THR A 60 -2.79 -23.15 -11.98
C THR A 60 -1.96 -24.40 -12.29
N GLN A 61 -1.32 -24.94 -11.27
CA GLN A 61 -0.57 -26.18 -11.37
C GLN A 61 -1.24 -27.25 -10.52
N PHE A 62 -1.73 -28.30 -11.18
CA PHE A 62 -2.46 -29.35 -10.48
C PHE A 62 -1.65 -30.60 -10.19
N TYR A 63 -0.51 -30.85 -10.91
CA TYR A 63 0.20 -32.12 -10.83
C TYR A 63 1.72 -31.94 -10.79
N PRO A 64 2.34 -32.13 -9.60
CA PRO A 64 3.80 -32.08 -9.45
C PRO A 64 4.47 -33.24 -10.18
N GLY A 65 5.59 -32.95 -10.84
CA GLY A 65 6.45 -33.96 -11.49
C GLY A 65 6.46 -33.89 -13.00
N ASN A 66 5.44 -33.30 -13.64
CA ASN A 66 5.40 -33.16 -15.11
C ASN A 66 5.56 -31.68 -15.54
N TYR A 67 6.24 -30.89 -14.73
CA TYR A 67 6.25 -29.45 -14.89
C TYR A 67 7.66 -28.88 -14.65
N THR A 68 8.11 -28.05 -15.56
CA THR A 68 9.40 -27.36 -15.46
C THR A 68 9.19 -25.85 -15.67
N THR A 69 9.72 -25.03 -14.77
CA THR A 69 9.68 -23.58 -14.90
C THR A 69 11.05 -22.94 -14.88
N ASN A 70 11.23 -21.92 -15.69
CA ASN A 70 12.30 -20.95 -15.61
C ASN A 70 11.68 -19.55 -15.63
N VAL A 71 11.21 -19.09 -14.49
CA VAL A 71 10.48 -17.82 -14.34
C VAL A 71 11.13 -16.88 -13.30
N ALA A 72 12.18 -17.38 -12.63
CA ALA A 72 12.82 -16.67 -11.51
C ALA A 72 13.57 -15.38 -11.90
N SER A 73 13.80 -15.16 -13.18
CA SER A 73 14.43 -13.95 -13.71
C SER A 73 13.48 -13.12 -14.57
N ALA A 74 12.25 -13.60 -14.78
CA ALA A 74 11.25 -12.88 -15.54
C ALA A 74 10.66 -11.73 -14.71
N THR A 75 10.28 -10.66 -15.40
CA THR A 75 9.49 -9.55 -14.82
C THR A 75 8.07 -9.63 -15.34
N ILE A 76 7.10 -9.79 -14.45
CA ILE A 76 5.69 -9.66 -14.75
C ILE A 76 5.28 -8.22 -14.55
N ILE A 77 4.87 -7.55 -15.62
CA ILE A 77 4.34 -6.19 -15.60
C ILE A 77 2.81 -6.29 -15.55
N LEU A 78 2.26 -6.09 -14.38
CA LEU A 78 0.83 -6.25 -14.13
C LEU A 78 0.12 -4.90 -14.25
N GLY A 79 -0.49 -4.65 -15.40
CA GLY A 79 -1.37 -3.50 -15.65
C GLY A 79 -2.86 -3.83 -15.53
N GLY A 80 -3.19 -5.08 -15.17
CA GLY A 80 -4.55 -5.62 -15.11
C GLY A 80 -5.06 -5.81 -13.68
N ARG A 81 -6.08 -6.67 -13.54
CA ARG A 81 -6.80 -6.85 -12.27
C ARG A 81 -6.18 -7.88 -11.35
N THR A 82 -5.58 -8.95 -11.91
CA THR A 82 -5.30 -10.11 -11.07
C THR A 82 -4.09 -10.89 -11.55
N PHE A 83 -3.26 -11.27 -10.58
CA PHE A 83 -2.23 -12.29 -10.68
C PHE A 83 -2.57 -13.39 -9.68
N TYR A 84 -2.89 -14.58 -10.19
CA TYR A 84 -3.08 -15.78 -9.38
C TYR A 84 -1.98 -16.78 -9.65
N ASP A 85 -1.27 -17.20 -8.63
CA ASP A 85 -0.36 -18.35 -8.68
C ASP A 85 -0.75 -19.36 -7.59
N TYR A 86 -1.23 -20.49 -8.05
CA TYR A 86 -1.57 -21.65 -7.21
C TYR A 86 -0.54 -22.77 -7.33
N GLY A 87 0.56 -22.52 -8.04
CA GLY A 87 1.62 -23.49 -8.27
C GLY A 87 2.77 -23.42 -7.27
N ASP A 88 3.89 -23.98 -7.69
CA ASP A 88 5.15 -24.02 -6.92
C ASP A 88 6.24 -23.20 -7.64
N SER A 89 5.86 -22.15 -8.33
CA SER A 89 6.77 -21.36 -9.13
C SER A 89 7.51 -20.34 -8.28
N GLN A 90 8.78 -20.13 -8.61
CA GLN A 90 9.60 -19.09 -8.01
C GLN A 90 9.71 -17.94 -9.01
N TRP A 91 8.91 -16.92 -8.78
CA TRP A 91 8.85 -15.75 -9.64
C TRP A 91 9.99 -14.76 -9.37
N GLY A 92 10.39 -14.07 -10.42
CA GLY A 92 11.31 -12.94 -10.32
C GLY A 92 10.67 -11.72 -9.72
N GLU A 93 10.31 -10.74 -10.55
CA GLU A 93 9.67 -9.51 -10.13
C GLU A 93 8.22 -9.46 -10.64
N ILE A 94 7.31 -9.02 -9.78
CA ILE A 94 5.97 -8.57 -10.17
C ILE A 94 5.95 -7.06 -9.99
N ARG A 95 5.89 -6.33 -11.11
CA ARG A 95 5.79 -4.88 -11.14
C ARG A 95 4.37 -4.48 -11.48
N VAL A 96 3.75 -3.74 -10.59
CA VAL A 96 2.42 -3.19 -10.80
C VAL A 96 2.56 -1.83 -11.47
N VAL A 97 1.85 -1.64 -12.57
CA VAL A 97 1.90 -0.39 -13.35
C VAL A 97 0.49 0.17 -13.56
N GLU A 98 0.41 1.45 -13.72
CA GLU A 98 -0.83 2.12 -14.11
C GLU A 98 -1.19 1.75 -15.55
N ASN A 99 -2.42 1.29 -15.78
CA ASN A 99 -2.93 1.07 -17.13
C ASN A 99 -3.80 2.26 -17.56
N PRO A 100 -3.36 3.08 -18.50
CA PRO A 100 -4.10 4.28 -18.93
C PRO A 100 -5.43 3.96 -19.66
N GLN A 101 -5.67 2.70 -20.03
CA GLN A 101 -6.94 2.28 -20.66
C GLN A 101 -8.05 2.00 -19.64
N TRP A 102 -7.76 2.10 -18.36
CA TRP A 102 -8.75 1.90 -17.32
C TRP A 102 -9.52 3.17 -16.99
N ASN A 103 -10.66 3.33 -17.64
CA ASN A 103 -11.62 4.41 -17.38
C ASN A 103 -12.62 4.07 -16.27
N GLY A 104 -12.27 3.27 -15.31
CA GLY A 104 -13.18 2.79 -14.26
C GLY A 104 -12.87 3.35 -12.87
N SER A 105 -13.89 3.47 -12.07
CA SER A 105 -13.94 4.18 -10.79
C SER A 105 -13.22 3.51 -9.61
N THR A 106 -12.53 2.41 -9.73
CA THR A 106 -11.69 1.87 -8.66
C THR A 106 -10.72 0.86 -9.24
N ARG A 107 -9.42 1.14 -9.09
CA ARG A 107 -8.36 0.29 -9.61
C ARG A 107 -7.95 -0.70 -8.55
N TYR A 108 -8.45 -1.92 -8.66
CA TYR A 108 -8.02 -3.02 -7.81
C TYR A 108 -7.03 -3.89 -8.54
N ILE A 109 -5.89 -4.15 -7.90
CA ILE A 109 -5.00 -5.22 -8.31
C ILE A 109 -4.95 -6.25 -7.20
N ASN A 110 -5.15 -7.50 -7.57
CA ASN A 110 -5.09 -8.63 -6.65
C ASN A 110 -3.86 -9.48 -6.98
N ILE A 111 -2.99 -9.69 -5.99
CA ILE A 111 -1.86 -10.60 -6.10
C ILE A 111 -2.05 -11.71 -5.07
N TYR A 112 -2.30 -12.92 -5.57
CA TYR A 112 -2.47 -14.11 -4.76
C TYR A 112 -1.40 -15.14 -5.16
N ASN A 113 -0.56 -15.46 -4.19
CA ASN A 113 0.42 -16.52 -4.29
C ASN A 113 0.20 -17.43 -3.09
N THR A 114 -0.67 -18.43 -3.26
CA THR A 114 -1.12 -19.29 -2.18
C THR A 114 -1.19 -20.74 -2.65
N ASN A 115 -1.08 -21.68 -1.71
CA ASN A 115 -1.35 -23.10 -2.04
C ASN A 115 -2.83 -23.33 -2.30
N TYR A 116 -3.15 -24.02 -3.38
CA TYR A 116 -4.50 -24.49 -3.69
C TYR A 116 -5.05 -25.47 -2.62
N SER A 117 -4.19 -26.17 -1.89
CA SER A 117 -4.60 -27.17 -0.88
C SER A 117 -4.00 -26.81 0.49
N PRO A 118 -4.79 -26.21 1.41
CA PRO A 118 -4.33 -25.85 2.75
C PRO A 118 -4.13 -27.10 3.62
N GLY A 119 -3.09 -27.78 3.53
CA GLY A 119 -2.71 -29.03 4.23
C GLY A 119 -1.63 -29.78 3.50
N ASN A 120 -1.27 -29.38 2.31
CA ASN A 120 -0.22 -30.01 1.53
C ASN A 120 1.02 -29.09 1.53
N ASN A 121 1.95 -29.37 2.45
CA ASN A 121 3.22 -28.63 2.58
C ASN A 121 4.24 -28.85 1.45
N ARG A 122 3.81 -29.38 0.30
CA ARG A 122 4.71 -29.71 -0.82
C ARG A 122 5.00 -28.53 -1.75
N TYR A 123 4.22 -27.45 -1.67
CA TYR A 123 4.34 -26.32 -2.57
C TYR A 123 4.82 -25.09 -1.81
N HIS A 124 5.89 -24.49 -2.27
CA HIS A 124 6.50 -23.30 -1.69
C HIS A 124 6.65 -22.20 -2.75
N PRO A 125 5.52 -21.68 -3.29
CA PRO A 125 5.61 -20.60 -4.24
C PRO A 125 6.30 -19.40 -3.60
N SER A 126 7.14 -18.73 -4.36
CA SER A 126 7.84 -17.53 -3.89
C SER A 126 7.91 -16.48 -4.97
N ILE A 127 8.00 -15.22 -4.54
CA ILE A 127 8.19 -14.07 -5.40
C ILE A 127 9.40 -13.30 -4.89
N LYS A 128 10.39 -13.05 -5.74
CA LYS A 128 11.58 -12.28 -5.33
C LYS A 128 11.24 -10.85 -4.97
N LYS A 129 10.42 -10.19 -5.80
CA LYS A 129 10.03 -8.80 -5.55
C LYS A 129 8.62 -8.52 -6.01
N ILE A 130 7.85 -7.80 -5.19
CA ILE A 130 6.62 -7.12 -5.57
C ILE A 130 6.89 -5.63 -5.50
N ASP A 131 6.81 -4.95 -6.64
CA ASP A 131 6.95 -3.53 -6.78
C ASP A 131 5.59 -2.91 -7.13
N ALA A 132 4.97 -2.25 -6.17
CA ALA A 132 3.68 -1.61 -6.30
C ALA A 132 3.78 -0.12 -5.92
N THR A 133 4.76 0.55 -6.49
CA THR A 133 5.06 1.98 -6.23
C THR A 133 4.32 2.93 -7.16
N GLN A 134 3.70 2.42 -8.22
CA GLN A 134 2.86 3.23 -9.09
C GLN A 134 1.55 3.63 -8.38
N THR A 135 1.02 4.78 -8.76
CA THR A 135 -0.22 5.30 -8.15
C THR A 135 -1.41 4.40 -8.51
N LEU A 136 -1.93 3.71 -7.52
CA LEU A 136 -3.09 2.82 -7.61
C LEU A 136 -4.08 3.18 -6.51
N ASP A 137 -5.37 2.93 -6.76
CA ASP A 137 -6.38 3.16 -5.75
C ASP A 137 -6.34 2.10 -4.63
N LYS A 138 -6.05 0.86 -5.00
CA LYS A 138 -5.99 -0.25 -4.03
C LYS A 138 -5.25 -1.49 -4.55
N ILE A 139 -4.49 -2.13 -3.67
CA ILE A 139 -3.88 -3.44 -3.90
C ILE A 139 -4.35 -4.41 -2.81
N ASN A 140 -4.77 -5.61 -3.22
CA ASN A 140 -5.03 -6.71 -2.31
C ASN A 140 -3.88 -7.72 -2.42
N LEU A 141 -3.22 -7.99 -1.31
CA LEU A 141 -2.15 -8.98 -1.24
C LEU A 141 -2.54 -10.15 -0.35
N ASN A 142 -2.32 -11.35 -0.87
CA ASN A 142 -2.32 -12.59 -0.12
C ASN A 142 -1.13 -13.42 -0.62
N VAL A 143 0.05 -13.18 -0.04
CA VAL A 143 1.31 -13.70 -0.53
C VAL A 143 2.00 -14.49 0.57
N ARG A 144 2.25 -15.76 0.32
CA ARG A 144 2.79 -16.68 1.30
C ARG A 144 4.30 -16.52 1.53
N ASN A 145 5.03 -16.12 0.50
CA ASN A 145 6.47 -15.97 0.58
C ASN A 145 6.98 -14.98 -0.47
N ALA A 146 7.54 -13.88 0.00
CA ALA A 146 8.22 -12.91 -0.85
C ALA A 146 9.57 -12.53 -0.24
N ASP A 147 10.56 -12.23 -1.08
CA ASP A 147 11.81 -11.66 -0.59
C ASP A 147 11.61 -10.17 -0.26
N GLU A 148 11.01 -9.41 -1.16
CA GLU A 148 10.72 -7.99 -0.97
C GLU A 148 9.32 -7.61 -1.47
N VAL A 149 8.63 -6.79 -0.70
CA VAL A 149 7.35 -6.18 -1.06
C VAL A 149 7.44 -4.69 -0.78
N GLU A 150 7.23 -3.87 -1.81
CA GLU A 150 7.21 -2.42 -1.69
C GLU A 150 5.88 -1.88 -2.23
N ILE A 151 5.18 -1.09 -1.41
CA ILE A 151 3.84 -0.58 -1.69
C ILE A 151 3.78 0.89 -1.36
N SER A 152 3.32 1.73 -2.30
CA SER A 152 3.10 3.16 -2.09
C SER A 152 1.62 3.56 -2.10
N ALA A 153 0.72 2.65 -2.49
CA ALA A 153 -0.72 2.90 -2.52
C ALA A 153 -1.44 2.36 -1.29
N SER A 154 -2.64 2.86 -1.02
CA SER A 154 -3.55 2.25 -0.04
C SER A 154 -3.82 0.79 -0.37
N SER A 155 -3.79 -0.09 0.62
CA SER A 155 -3.75 -1.54 0.37
C SER A 155 -4.48 -2.35 1.43
N ASP A 156 -5.09 -3.45 0.98
CA ASP A 156 -5.53 -4.53 1.86
C ASP A 156 -4.48 -5.65 1.80
N ILE A 157 -3.87 -5.95 2.93
CA ILE A 157 -2.80 -6.94 3.06
C ILE A 157 -3.31 -8.10 3.92
N ASN A 158 -3.54 -9.25 3.28
CA ASN A 158 -4.13 -10.41 3.91
C ASN A 158 -3.11 -11.56 3.92
N ASN A 159 -2.59 -11.95 5.09
CA ASN A 159 -1.63 -13.05 5.23
C ASN A 159 -0.39 -12.91 4.32
N LEU A 160 0.50 -12.02 4.68
CA LEU A 160 1.76 -11.81 3.98
C LEU A 160 2.92 -12.42 4.77
N SER A 161 3.81 -13.14 4.09
CA SER A 161 5.14 -13.43 4.61
C SER A 161 6.19 -12.87 3.65
N ALA A 162 7.03 -11.98 4.13
CA ALA A 162 8.10 -11.35 3.37
C ALA A 162 9.38 -11.23 4.21
N LYS A 163 10.54 -11.21 3.55
CA LYS A 163 11.78 -10.83 4.22
C LYS A 163 11.81 -9.33 4.44
N VAL A 164 11.47 -8.56 3.44
CA VAL A 164 11.43 -7.10 3.48
C VAL A 164 10.03 -6.61 3.09
N LEU A 165 9.43 -5.79 3.95
CA LEU A 165 8.18 -5.10 3.65
C LEU A 165 8.40 -3.60 3.78
N LYS A 166 8.13 -2.86 2.69
CA LYS A 166 8.22 -1.41 2.61
C LYS A 166 6.85 -0.82 2.30
N LEU A 167 6.32 -0.06 3.22
CA LEU A 167 5.05 0.65 3.11
C LEU A 167 5.35 2.14 2.96
N LYS A 168 5.46 2.60 1.70
CA LYS A 168 6.02 3.91 1.32
C LYS A 168 4.95 4.93 0.90
N GLY A 169 3.68 4.65 1.16
CA GLY A 169 2.61 5.59 0.86
C GLY A 169 2.58 6.78 1.82
N ASN A 170 2.49 7.97 1.28
CA ASN A 170 2.30 9.19 2.05
C ASN A 170 0.80 9.46 2.18
N GLY A 171 0.23 9.34 3.38
CA GLY A 171 -1.21 9.46 3.60
C GLY A 171 -2.03 8.24 3.16
N SER A 172 -1.39 7.10 2.95
CA SER A 172 -2.06 5.87 2.54
C SER A 172 -2.76 5.16 3.69
N ILE A 173 -3.77 4.35 3.35
CA ILE A 173 -4.48 3.49 4.30
C ILE A 173 -4.07 2.05 4.05
N TYR A 174 -3.36 1.45 5.00
CA TYR A 174 -3.03 0.03 5.00
C TYR A 174 -3.96 -0.72 5.94
N ARG A 175 -4.75 -1.64 5.38
CA ARG A 175 -5.63 -2.51 6.15
C ARG A 175 -5.09 -3.92 6.16
N PHE A 176 -5.02 -4.49 7.35
CA PHE A 176 -4.44 -5.80 7.56
C PHE A 176 -5.49 -6.81 8.00
N SER A 177 -5.34 -8.06 7.56
CA SER A 177 -6.07 -9.20 8.13
C SER A 177 -5.17 -10.42 8.23
N GLY A 178 -5.50 -11.31 9.16
CA GLY A 178 -4.67 -12.48 9.45
C GLY A 178 -3.31 -12.10 10.03
N THR A 179 -2.25 -12.74 9.56
CA THR A 179 -0.88 -12.55 10.07
C THR A 179 0.05 -12.04 8.97
N ILE A 180 0.74 -10.96 9.27
CA ILE A 180 1.78 -10.38 8.43
C ILE A 180 3.12 -10.70 9.06
N ASN A 181 3.93 -11.54 8.40
CA ASN A 181 5.25 -11.92 8.90
C ASN A 181 6.34 -11.20 8.11
N VAL A 182 7.20 -10.48 8.81
CA VAL A 182 8.37 -9.79 8.24
C VAL A 182 9.62 -10.27 8.94
N SER A 183 10.48 -11.00 8.22
CA SER A 183 11.61 -11.69 8.86
C SER A 183 12.89 -10.86 8.96
N ASN A 184 13.07 -9.80 8.16
CA ASN A 184 14.28 -8.99 8.17
C ASN A 184 14.01 -7.50 8.40
N THR A 185 13.25 -6.86 7.52
CA THR A 185 13.09 -5.40 7.52
C THR A 185 11.64 -5.01 7.30
N LEU A 186 11.12 -4.19 8.19
CA LEU A 186 9.85 -3.48 8.03
C LEU A 186 10.16 -1.98 7.96
N GLU A 187 9.87 -1.37 6.81
CA GLU A 187 10.00 0.07 6.62
C GLU A 187 8.62 0.70 6.44
N ILE A 188 8.37 1.79 7.15
CA ILE A 188 7.07 2.47 7.13
C ILE A 188 7.31 3.96 6.92
N GLY A 189 6.58 4.54 5.95
CA GLY A 189 6.64 5.97 5.66
C GLY A 189 7.64 6.32 4.56
N VAL A 190 7.63 7.59 4.18
CA VAL A 190 8.51 8.20 3.17
C VAL A 190 9.39 9.21 3.87
N ASP A 191 10.66 9.28 3.49
CA ASP A 191 11.57 10.30 4.00
C ASP A 191 11.03 11.70 3.68
N GLY A 192 10.87 12.54 4.71
CA GLY A 192 10.25 13.87 4.58
C GLY A 192 8.73 13.86 4.35
N GLY A 193 8.09 12.70 4.31
CA GLY A 193 6.64 12.58 4.26
C GLY A 193 6.01 12.92 5.61
N CYS A 194 4.91 13.66 5.59
CA CYS A 194 4.22 14.12 6.79
C CYS A 194 2.70 13.96 6.72
N ALA A 195 2.18 13.33 5.68
CA ALA A 195 0.78 12.94 5.67
C ALA A 195 0.58 11.71 6.57
N ILE A 196 -0.54 11.71 7.30
CA ILE A 196 -0.86 10.63 8.23
C ILE A 196 -1.15 9.36 7.47
N THR A 197 -0.41 8.30 7.81
CA THR A 197 -0.62 6.96 7.27
C THR A 197 -1.43 6.14 8.25
N THR A 198 -2.54 5.57 7.79
CA THR A 198 -3.41 4.76 8.64
C THR A 198 -3.03 3.29 8.59
N PHE A 199 -2.82 2.70 9.75
CA PHE A 199 -2.65 1.26 9.96
C PHE A 199 -3.84 0.73 10.74
N LYS A 200 -4.64 -0.14 10.13
CA LYS A 200 -5.79 -0.71 10.83
C LYS A 200 -6.11 -2.14 10.38
N SER A 201 -6.87 -2.84 11.20
CA SER A 201 -7.49 -4.10 10.78
C SER A 201 -8.54 -3.85 9.69
N THR A 202 -8.78 -4.87 8.85
CA THR A 202 -9.91 -4.88 7.91
C THR A 202 -11.27 -4.97 8.62
N SER A 203 -11.28 -5.35 9.90
CA SER A 203 -12.48 -5.55 10.70
C SER A 203 -12.37 -4.81 12.02
N ASP A 204 -13.20 -3.79 12.22
CA ASP A 204 -13.23 -3.01 13.46
C ASP A 204 -13.42 -3.90 14.69
N GLY A 205 -12.60 -3.67 15.73
CA GLY A 205 -12.63 -4.42 16.99
C GLY A 205 -11.93 -5.78 16.96
N ASN A 206 -11.52 -6.26 15.78
CA ASN A 206 -10.72 -7.48 15.66
C ASN A 206 -9.29 -7.13 15.27
N THR A 207 -8.31 -7.60 16.03
CA THR A 207 -6.91 -7.27 15.77
C THR A 207 -6.34 -8.07 14.60
N ALA A 208 -5.56 -7.39 13.76
CA ALA A 208 -4.65 -8.04 12.82
C ALA A 208 -3.25 -8.12 13.43
N THR A 209 -2.50 -9.18 13.12
CA THR A 209 -1.16 -9.38 13.69
C THR A 209 -0.08 -9.03 12.68
N ILE A 210 0.84 -8.15 13.11
CA ILE A 210 2.10 -7.86 12.40
C ILE A 210 3.23 -8.44 13.24
N ASN A 211 3.89 -9.47 12.74
CA ASN A 211 5.03 -10.11 13.39
C ASN A 211 6.32 -9.69 12.66
N SER A 212 7.19 -8.93 13.33
CA SER A 212 8.44 -8.44 12.76
C SER A 212 9.63 -8.82 13.61
N SER A 213 10.69 -9.31 12.99
CA SER A 213 11.95 -9.61 13.67
C SER A 213 12.85 -8.38 13.84
N ALA A 214 12.51 -7.24 13.26
CA ALA A 214 13.26 -6.00 13.35
C ALA A 214 12.48 -4.92 14.12
N THR A 215 13.18 -4.15 14.96
CA THR A 215 12.62 -2.91 15.50
C THR A 215 12.44 -1.90 14.36
N THR A 216 11.24 -1.36 14.28
CA THR A 216 10.86 -0.38 13.25
C THR A 216 10.51 0.92 13.92
N THR A 217 11.05 2.03 13.41
CA THR A 217 10.64 3.37 13.79
C THR A 217 9.88 4.01 12.65
N ALA A 218 8.71 4.54 12.96
CA ALA A 218 7.87 5.24 12.00
C ALA A 218 7.27 6.48 12.65
N SER A 219 6.78 7.40 11.84
CA SER A 219 6.14 8.64 12.31
C SER A 219 4.87 8.92 11.52
N TYR A 220 3.99 9.71 12.12
CA TYR A 220 2.72 10.15 11.52
C TYR A 220 1.80 8.99 11.15
N LEU A 221 1.65 8.06 12.09
CA LEU A 221 0.73 6.93 11.96
C LEU A 221 -0.54 7.15 12.80
N GLU A 222 -1.67 6.72 12.26
CA GLU A 222 -2.88 6.40 13.03
C GLU A 222 -3.04 4.90 13.06
N ILE A 223 -3.07 4.31 14.25
CA ILE A 223 -3.05 2.87 14.41
C ILE A 223 -4.27 2.41 15.20
N LYS A 224 -5.00 1.44 14.64
CA LYS A 224 -6.19 0.84 15.27
C LYS A 224 -6.25 -0.66 15.03
N ASP A 225 -6.58 -1.41 16.07
CA ASP A 225 -6.79 -2.86 15.99
C ASP A 225 -5.57 -3.64 15.46
N ILE A 226 -4.35 -3.25 15.87
CA ILE A 226 -3.10 -3.89 15.47
C ILE A 226 -2.41 -4.53 16.67
N ASN A 227 -2.10 -5.82 16.53
CA ASN A 227 -1.23 -6.55 17.46
C ASN A 227 0.16 -6.70 16.81
N PHE A 228 1.13 -5.92 17.30
CA PHE A 228 2.52 -6.06 16.87
C PHE A 228 3.24 -7.09 17.75
N THR A 229 3.80 -8.11 17.14
CA THR A 229 4.50 -9.20 17.83
C THR A 229 5.90 -9.39 17.29
N SER A 230 6.78 -9.97 18.12
CA SER A 230 8.13 -10.31 17.70
C SER A 230 8.68 -11.48 18.52
N SER A 231 9.46 -12.33 17.86
CA SER A 231 10.17 -13.43 18.52
C SER A 231 11.45 -12.99 19.25
N ASN A 232 11.96 -11.79 18.97
CA ASN A 232 13.23 -11.27 19.48
C ASN A 232 13.11 -9.94 20.24
N SER A 233 11.93 -9.66 20.81
CA SER A 233 11.63 -8.41 21.53
C SER A 233 11.73 -7.14 20.70
N SER A 234 11.63 -7.22 19.38
CA SER A 234 11.51 -6.06 18.51
C SER A 234 10.18 -5.34 18.74
N THR A 235 10.13 -4.06 18.50
CA THR A 235 8.95 -3.23 18.69
C THR A 235 8.74 -2.27 17.53
N LEU A 236 7.50 -1.88 17.32
CA LEU A 236 7.17 -0.73 16.48
C LEU A 236 7.21 0.52 17.36
N ILE A 237 8.11 1.45 17.03
CA ILE A 237 8.17 2.77 17.66
C ILE A 237 7.44 3.75 16.73
N ALA A 238 6.28 4.21 17.16
CA ALA A 238 5.40 5.09 16.40
C ALA A 238 5.49 6.52 16.97
N ASN A 239 6.41 7.33 16.44
CA ASN A 239 6.58 8.73 16.81
C ASN A 239 5.51 9.60 16.15
N ASN A 240 5.11 10.70 16.80
CA ASN A 240 4.08 11.61 16.26
C ASN A 240 2.83 10.89 15.75
N SER A 241 2.44 9.83 16.44
CA SER A 241 1.43 8.88 15.99
C SER A 241 0.32 8.78 17.02
N VAL A 242 -0.86 8.34 16.58
CA VAL A 242 -2.07 8.26 17.41
C VAL A 242 -2.47 6.81 17.62
N ASP A 243 -2.75 6.49 18.88
CA ASP A 243 -3.36 5.24 19.29
C ASP A 243 -4.89 5.38 19.23
N ASN A 244 -5.50 4.86 18.17
CA ASN A 244 -6.96 4.82 18.02
C ASN A 244 -7.60 3.61 18.70
N GLY A 245 -6.84 2.92 19.56
CA GLY A 245 -7.31 1.88 20.45
C GLY A 245 -7.17 0.45 19.94
N ASN A 246 -7.27 -0.49 20.90
CA ASN A 246 -7.18 -1.93 20.67
C ASN A 246 -5.85 -2.36 20.01
N ASN A 247 -4.75 -1.66 20.36
CA ASN A 247 -3.41 -1.95 19.90
C ASN A 247 -2.57 -2.62 20.97
N SER A 248 -1.58 -3.43 20.58
CA SER A 248 -0.63 -4.05 21.49
C SER A 248 0.75 -4.19 20.83
N GLY A 249 1.82 -4.21 21.65
CA GLY A 249 3.21 -4.36 21.19
C GLY A 249 3.75 -3.15 20.42
N ILE A 250 3.12 -1.99 20.53
CA ILE A 250 3.51 -0.75 19.87
C ILE A 250 3.92 0.26 20.94
N ASN A 251 5.06 0.88 20.74
CA ASN A 251 5.51 2.01 21.56
C ASN A 251 5.14 3.31 20.88
N PHE A 252 4.10 3.98 21.34
CA PHE A 252 3.75 5.32 20.89
C PHE A 252 4.75 6.30 21.52
N GLY A 253 5.66 6.79 20.69
CA GLY A 253 6.71 7.73 21.08
C GLY A 253 6.16 9.12 21.41
N LEU A 254 7.07 10.06 21.61
CA LEU A 254 6.68 11.44 21.92
C LEU A 254 5.92 12.06 20.73
N LEU A 255 4.83 12.76 21.03
CA LEU A 255 4.20 13.66 20.08
C LEU A 255 5.03 14.95 20.03
N ASP A 256 5.55 15.31 18.88
CA ASP A 256 6.02 16.66 18.64
C ASP A 256 4.77 17.55 18.59
N ASN A 257 4.57 18.37 19.62
CA ASN A 257 3.53 19.36 19.61
C ASN A 257 3.93 20.51 18.69
N ARG A 258 3.72 20.33 17.37
CA ARG A 258 3.97 21.38 16.41
C ARG A 258 2.81 22.38 16.45
N THR A 259 3.12 23.60 16.04
CA THR A 259 2.12 24.65 15.89
C THR A 259 2.01 25.00 14.42
N PHE A 260 0.77 25.04 13.92
CA PHE A 260 0.49 25.43 12.54
C PHE A 260 -0.52 26.56 12.47
N TYR A 261 -0.29 27.44 11.53
CA TYR A 261 -1.16 28.55 11.18
C TYR A 261 -1.67 28.35 9.76
N TRP A 262 -2.97 28.47 9.57
CA TRP A 262 -3.53 28.50 8.23
C TRP A 262 -3.14 29.79 7.53
N VAL A 263 -2.71 29.71 6.27
CA VAL A 263 -2.32 30.83 5.43
C VAL A 263 -2.86 30.69 4.00
N GLY A 264 -2.94 31.79 3.26
CA GLY A 264 -3.25 31.79 1.85
C GLY A 264 -4.74 31.73 1.49
N GLY A 265 -5.63 31.80 2.44
CA GLY A 265 -7.07 31.94 2.18
C GLY A 265 -7.82 30.63 1.96
N ALA A 266 -8.61 30.48 0.87
CA ALA A 266 -9.36 29.26 0.61
C ALA A 266 -8.45 28.11 0.17
N GLY A 267 -8.74 26.89 0.63
CA GLY A 267 -7.96 25.71 0.24
C GLY A 267 -8.41 24.42 0.87
N ASN A 268 -7.66 23.35 0.54
CA ASN A 268 -7.87 22.00 1.06
C ASN A 268 -7.01 21.77 2.30
N TRP A 269 -7.56 21.02 3.25
CA TRP A 269 -6.86 20.66 4.49
C TRP A 269 -5.53 19.92 4.24
N SER A 270 -5.52 19.01 3.26
CA SER A 270 -4.33 18.22 2.92
C SER A 270 -3.25 19.01 2.19
N ASP A 271 -3.55 20.22 1.73
CA ASP A 271 -2.59 21.03 0.99
C ASP A 271 -1.61 21.74 1.93
N GLY A 272 -0.39 21.24 2.00
CA GLY A 272 0.68 21.82 2.80
C GLY A 272 1.04 23.27 2.48
N SER A 273 0.63 23.78 1.31
CA SER A 273 0.81 25.19 0.95
C SER A 273 -0.06 26.16 1.74
N HIS A 274 -1.00 25.66 2.55
CA HIS A 274 -1.81 26.43 3.48
C HIS A 274 -1.35 26.37 4.94
N TRP A 275 -0.30 25.63 5.25
CA TRP A 275 0.19 25.44 6.61
C TRP A 275 1.57 26.05 6.85
N ALA A 276 1.64 27.03 7.73
CA ALA A 276 2.87 27.68 8.15
C ALA A 276 3.14 27.44 9.65
N THR A 277 4.39 27.49 10.06
CA THR A 277 4.79 27.35 11.47
C THR A 277 4.69 28.66 12.27
N THR A 278 4.39 29.76 11.60
CA THR A 278 4.17 31.08 12.21
C THR A 278 2.99 31.78 11.55
N SER A 279 2.31 32.66 12.29
CA SER A 279 1.19 33.46 11.77
C SER A 279 1.60 34.29 10.54
N GLY A 280 0.88 34.11 9.43
CA GLY A 280 1.19 34.78 8.16
C GLY A 280 2.54 34.39 7.53
N GLY A 281 3.18 33.34 8.03
CA GLY A 281 4.50 32.87 7.57
C GLY A 281 4.45 32.13 6.26
N ASN A 282 5.64 31.71 5.80
CA ASN A 282 5.75 30.85 4.61
C ASN A 282 5.26 29.41 4.92
N PRO A 283 4.48 28.80 4.05
CA PRO A 283 4.02 27.43 4.25
C PRO A 283 5.16 26.42 4.34
N GLY A 284 5.01 25.43 5.22
CA GLY A 284 6.02 24.41 5.50
C GLY A 284 5.83 23.09 4.75
N GLY A 285 4.76 22.94 3.98
CA GLY A 285 4.54 21.78 3.12
C GLY A 285 3.88 20.55 3.78
N CYS A 286 3.59 20.58 5.09
CA CYS A 286 2.95 19.47 5.79
C CYS A 286 1.59 19.87 6.37
N PRO A 287 0.51 19.14 6.10
CA PRO A 287 -0.73 19.32 6.85
C PRO A 287 -0.55 18.89 8.31
N PRO A 288 -1.39 19.42 9.23
CA PRO A 288 -1.38 19.04 10.64
C PRO A 288 -1.72 17.56 10.87
N SER A 289 -1.22 17.05 11.97
CA SER A 289 -1.52 15.73 12.50
C SER A 289 -2.17 15.82 13.88
N SER A 290 -2.65 14.70 14.39
CA SER A 290 -3.39 14.61 15.66
C SER A 290 -2.63 15.13 16.90
N GLY A 291 -1.30 15.32 16.80
CA GLY A 291 -0.47 15.91 17.85
C GLY A 291 -0.31 17.43 17.76
N ASP A 292 -0.78 18.07 16.70
CA ASP A 292 -0.47 19.45 16.37
C ASP A 292 -1.53 20.44 16.83
N ASP A 293 -1.09 21.62 17.24
CA ASP A 293 -1.94 22.74 17.57
C ASP A 293 -2.14 23.63 16.34
N ILE A 294 -3.40 23.95 16.00
CA ILE A 294 -3.74 24.76 14.83
C ILE A 294 -4.37 26.08 15.21
N TYR A 295 -3.98 27.08 14.45
CA TYR A 295 -4.46 28.46 14.62
C TYR A 295 -5.00 29.01 13.31
N PHE A 296 -6.21 29.54 13.39
CA PHE A 296 -6.80 30.45 12.43
C PHE A 296 -6.83 31.82 13.07
N ASP A 297 -6.24 32.80 12.41
CA ASP A 297 -6.08 34.14 12.92
C ASP A 297 -6.32 35.23 11.86
N SER A 298 -5.97 36.46 12.14
CA SER A 298 -6.16 37.59 11.21
C SER A 298 -5.36 37.48 9.91
N ASN A 299 -4.33 36.64 9.85
CA ASN A 299 -3.47 36.44 8.69
C ASN A 299 -3.85 35.19 7.87
N SER A 300 -4.86 34.44 8.33
CA SER A 300 -5.23 33.17 7.69
C SER A 300 -6.02 33.37 6.40
N PHE A 301 -6.86 34.41 6.33
CA PHE A 301 -7.79 34.62 5.24
C PHE A 301 -7.61 35.99 4.59
N THR A 302 -7.40 35.99 3.26
CA THR A 302 -7.12 37.19 2.49
C THR A 302 -8.38 37.92 2.00
N GLY A 303 -9.54 37.27 2.09
CA GLY A 303 -10.83 37.83 1.65
C GLY A 303 -12.02 37.18 2.35
N SER A 304 -13.18 37.81 2.23
CA SER A 304 -14.42 37.35 2.87
C SER A 304 -14.96 36.08 2.21
N GLY A 305 -15.54 35.19 3.04
CA GLY A 305 -16.23 33.97 2.60
C GLY A 305 -15.32 32.88 2.05
N GLN A 306 -14.04 32.95 2.30
CA GLN A 306 -13.11 31.88 1.94
C GLN A 306 -13.39 30.61 2.78
N SER A 307 -13.12 29.44 2.19
CA SER A 307 -13.45 28.14 2.78
C SER A 307 -12.24 27.27 2.95
N ILE A 308 -12.13 26.62 4.11
CA ILE A 308 -11.25 25.46 4.32
C ILE A 308 -12.08 24.22 4.04
N THR A 309 -11.60 23.34 3.18
CA THR A 309 -12.29 22.10 2.85
C THR A 309 -11.54 20.90 3.41
N ILE A 310 -12.23 20.05 4.17
CA ILE A 310 -11.69 18.75 4.60
C ILE A 310 -11.79 17.80 3.42
N ASP A 311 -10.66 17.44 2.83
CA ASP A 311 -10.55 16.63 1.63
C ASP A 311 -9.98 15.23 1.88
N ILE A 312 -9.56 14.94 3.13
CA ILE A 312 -9.02 13.65 3.57
C ILE A 312 -9.88 13.00 4.65
N ASP A 313 -9.85 11.67 4.73
CA ASP A 313 -10.68 10.91 5.69
C ASP A 313 -10.13 10.90 7.13
N ASN A 314 -8.84 11.18 7.30
CA ASN A 314 -8.14 11.12 8.59
C ASN A 314 -7.60 12.50 9.00
N ALA A 315 -8.40 13.54 8.81
CA ALA A 315 -8.04 14.85 9.31
C ALA A 315 -8.08 14.83 10.85
N GLY A 316 -6.97 15.19 11.48
CA GLY A 316 -6.85 15.21 12.94
C GLY A 316 -5.99 16.37 13.43
N LEU A 317 -6.21 16.76 14.68
CA LEU A 317 -5.43 17.81 15.36
C LEU A 317 -5.55 17.65 16.87
N LYS A 318 -4.62 18.25 17.61
CA LYS A 318 -4.71 18.30 19.06
C LYS A 318 -5.60 19.44 19.51
N ASN A 319 -5.22 20.68 19.28
CA ASN A 319 -6.02 21.85 19.65
C ASN A 319 -6.29 22.75 18.44
N MET A 320 -7.45 23.40 18.42
CA MET A 320 -7.86 24.34 17.39
C MET A 320 -8.22 25.67 17.99
N SER A 321 -7.65 26.76 17.50
CA SER A 321 -7.99 28.13 17.90
C SER A 321 -8.45 28.96 16.71
N TRP A 322 -9.58 29.65 16.88
CA TRP A 322 -10.12 30.63 15.94
C TRP A 322 -9.99 32.06 16.47
N THR A 323 -9.09 32.26 17.43
CA THR A 323 -8.93 33.57 18.08
C THR A 323 -8.36 34.60 17.12
N GLY A 324 -9.09 35.68 16.91
CA GLY A 324 -8.68 36.78 16.05
C GLY A 324 -8.91 36.55 14.55
N VAL A 325 -9.67 35.53 14.17
CA VAL A 325 -10.05 35.28 12.76
C VAL A 325 -10.84 36.46 12.22
N THR A 326 -10.50 36.84 10.98
CA THR A 326 -11.18 37.87 10.21
C THR A 326 -11.79 37.31 8.94
N ASN A 327 -12.59 38.09 8.21
CA ASN A 327 -13.15 37.77 6.90
C ASN A 327 -14.22 36.66 6.86
N ASN A 328 -14.80 36.27 8.00
CA ASN A 328 -15.90 35.30 8.09
C ASN A 328 -15.69 34.04 7.20
N PRO A 329 -14.63 33.26 7.43
CA PRO A 329 -14.38 32.06 6.66
C PRO A 329 -15.41 30.97 6.97
N THR A 330 -15.49 29.98 6.06
CA THR A 330 -16.31 28.79 6.21
C THR A 330 -15.43 27.56 6.42
N PHE A 331 -15.79 26.70 7.35
CA PHE A 331 -15.18 25.39 7.52
C PHE A 331 -16.10 24.34 6.89
N ASN A 332 -15.67 23.76 5.77
CA ASN A 332 -16.45 22.80 4.98
C ASN A 332 -15.94 21.37 5.22
N PHE A 333 -16.76 20.57 5.89
CA PHE A 333 -16.43 19.17 6.14
C PHE A 333 -16.51 18.28 4.89
N ASN A 334 -17.18 18.70 3.82
CA ASN A 334 -17.26 17.95 2.57
C ASN A 334 -17.67 16.47 2.74
N GLY A 335 -18.57 16.20 3.67
CA GLY A 335 -19.02 14.84 4.02
C GLY A 335 -18.01 14.00 4.80
N LYS A 336 -16.91 14.59 5.25
CA LYS A 336 -15.86 13.97 6.06
C LYS A 336 -15.92 14.45 7.51
N SER A 337 -15.09 13.90 8.37
CA SER A 337 -14.91 14.30 9.77
C SER A 337 -13.52 14.83 10.02
N ILE A 338 -13.38 15.50 11.17
CA ILE A 338 -12.09 15.87 11.74
C ILE A 338 -12.08 15.48 13.21
N ASP A 339 -11.01 14.85 13.65
CA ASP A 339 -10.85 14.41 15.02
C ASP A 339 -10.03 15.44 15.81
N VAL A 340 -10.63 15.96 16.90
CA VAL A 340 -9.96 16.89 17.79
C VAL A 340 -9.68 16.20 19.13
N PHE A 341 -8.41 15.97 19.42
CA PHE A 341 -7.98 15.25 20.62
C PHE A 341 -7.84 16.14 21.87
N GLY A 342 -7.95 17.43 21.71
CA GLY A 342 -7.85 18.42 22.78
C GLY A 342 -9.00 19.42 22.76
N SER A 343 -8.69 20.71 22.67
CA SER A 343 -9.65 21.82 22.83
C SER A 343 -9.92 22.54 21.52
N VAL A 344 -11.16 23.00 21.34
CA VAL A 344 -11.55 23.95 20.29
C VAL A 344 -11.94 25.28 20.96
N ILE A 345 -11.31 26.36 20.52
CA ILE A 345 -11.55 27.70 20.99
C ILE A 345 -12.12 28.56 19.88
N PHE A 346 -13.34 29.00 20.03
CA PHE A 346 -13.97 30.03 19.18
C PHE A 346 -13.97 31.35 19.97
N ALA A 347 -13.61 32.44 19.30
CA ALA A 347 -13.60 33.79 19.91
C ALA A 347 -14.45 34.76 19.12
#